data_70cdb9cf12d00f17dc24fe905596fc39
#
_entry.id   70cdb9cf12d00f17dc24fe905596fc39
#
_cell.length_a   1.000
_cell.length_b   1.000
_cell.length_c   1.000
_cell.angle_alpha   90.00
_cell.angle_beta   90.00
_cell.angle_gamma   90.00
#
_symmetry.space_group_name_H-M   'P 1'
#
loop_
_entity.id
_entity.type
_entity.pdbx_description
1 polymer ?
#
loop_
_entity_poly.entity_id
_entity_poly.type
_entity_poly.pdbx_seq_one_letter_code
_entity_poly.pdbx_strand_id
1 'polypeptide(L)'
;VLTTKNQIEQRKKMAQKSALKLVKDAWDNDQAVEKTVASQRQRYAELDAQRTEAKKALAGYEDQEKTLKEQCNVADDSKEQQDLNLLEKRQEYRRGVGEKLTRDEWKKLNEIDKQPLTEYQKRALEIHAQAVEEKVTIRDTTSGMQAAVGNVKRIMIEKLKTHGMVDAKNAADVIMDAANDDVVSMLVSDVKDGIDEKMEEAKEDAK
;
A
#
# COMPACT_ATOMS: atom_id res chain seq x y z
N VAL A 1 -9.25 -30.47 -48.64
CA VAL A 1 -9.23 -31.27 -47.39
C VAL A 1 -8.00 -30.95 -46.53
N LEU A 2 -6.77 -30.90 -47.08
CA LEU A 2 -5.55 -30.52 -46.32
C LEU A 2 -5.55 -29.03 -45.87
N THR A 3 -6.10 -28.13 -46.68
CA THR A 3 -6.21 -26.70 -46.39
C THR A 3 -7.22 -26.44 -45.26
N THR A 4 -8.37 -27.10 -45.26
CA THR A 4 -9.39 -26.94 -44.20
C THR A 4 -8.88 -27.46 -42.85
N LYS A 5 -8.17 -28.61 -42.86
CA LYS A 5 -7.54 -29.14 -41.66
C LYS A 5 -6.52 -28.18 -41.05
N ASN A 6 -5.69 -27.56 -41.89
CA ASN A 6 -4.72 -26.57 -41.43
C ASN A 6 -5.40 -25.30 -40.87
N GLN A 7 -6.48 -24.83 -41.47
CA GLN A 7 -7.27 -23.70 -40.98
C GLN A 7 -7.90 -23.99 -39.62
N ILE A 8 -8.44 -25.19 -39.43
CA ILE A 8 -9.00 -25.65 -38.15
C ILE A 8 -7.93 -25.66 -37.05
N GLU A 9 -6.77 -26.25 -37.34
CA GLU A 9 -5.66 -26.27 -36.39
C GLU A 9 -5.17 -24.87 -36.01
N GLN A 10 -5.04 -23.98 -37.00
CA GLN A 10 -4.69 -22.58 -36.74
C GLN A 10 -5.72 -21.87 -35.87
N ARG A 11 -7.03 -22.06 -36.17
CA ARG A 11 -8.12 -21.44 -35.40
C ARG A 11 -8.10 -21.88 -33.94
N LYS A 12 -7.98 -23.21 -33.72
CA LYS A 12 -7.86 -23.79 -32.37
C LYS A 12 -6.64 -23.26 -31.62
N LYS A 13 -5.47 -23.19 -32.26
CA LYS A 13 -4.23 -22.66 -31.67
C LYS A 13 -4.38 -21.18 -31.28
N MET A 14 -4.97 -20.38 -32.16
CA MET A 14 -5.20 -18.96 -31.87
C MET A 14 -6.18 -18.78 -30.71
N ALA A 15 -7.29 -19.53 -30.67
CA ALA A 15 -8.23 -19.46 -29.56
C ALA A 15 -7.58 -19.87 -28.22
N GLN A 16 -6.87 -20.99 -28.21
CA GLN A 16 -6.13 -21.46 -27.04
C GLN A 16 -5.11 -20.42 -26.55
N LYS A 17 -4.35 -19.82 -27.48
CA LYS A 17 -3.38 -18.78 -27.13
C LYS A 17 -4.06 -17.55 -26.54
N SER A 18 -5.19 -17.12 -27.09
CA SER A 18 -5.95 -15.96 -26.61
C SER A 18 -6.57 -16.23 -25.24
N ALA A 19 -7.20 -17.38 -25.06
CA ALA A 19 -7.77 -17.81 -23.80
C ALA A 19 -6.70 -17.92 -22.68
N LEU A 20 -5.58 -18.58 -23.00
CA LEU A 20 -4.46 -18.72 -22.07
C LEU A 20 -3.86 -17.35 -21.69
N LYS A 21 -3.78 -16.42 -22.66
CA LYS A 21 -3.29 -15.06 -22.38
C LYS A 21 -4.18 -14.34 -21.38
N LEU A 22 -5.50 -14.39 -21.52
CA LEU A 22 -6.43 -13.75 -20.57
C LEU A 22 -6.27 -14.30 -19.14
N VAL A 23 -6.20 -15.61 -19.01
CA VAL A 23 -6.00 -16.25 -17.70
C VAL A 23 -4.64 -15.90 -17.12
N LYS A 24 -3.60 -15.89 -17.94
CA LYS A 24 -2.25 -15.50 -17.51
C LYS A 24 -2.19 -14.03 -17.07
N ASP A 25 -2.77 -13.11 -17.83
CA ASP A 25 -2.78 -11.68 -17.51
C ASP A 25 -3.52 -11.43 -16.17
N ALA A 26 -4.63 -12.16 -15.93
CA ALA A 26 -5.34 -12.10 -14.66
C ALA A 26 -4.52 -12.67 -13.49
N TRP A 27 -3.81 -13.77 -13.71
CA TRP A 27 -2.91 -14.37 -12.73
C TRP A 27 -1.75 -13.42 -12.38
N ASP A 28 -1.09 -12.84 -13.38
CA ASP A 28 0.02 -11.92 -13.20
C ASP A 28 -0.44 -10.67 -12.43
N ASN A 29 -1.66 -10.19 -12.70
CA ASN A 29 -2.26 -9.08 -11.95
C ASN A 29 -2.54 -9.47 -10.49
N ASP A 30 -3.11 -10.64 -10.22
CA ASP A 30 -3.34 -11.13 -8.86
C ASP A 30 -2.02 -11.27 -8.07
N GLN A 31 -0.97 -11.78 -8.70
CA GLN A 31 0.37 -11.86 -8.11
C GLN A 31 0.96 -10.47 -7.79
N ALA A 32 0.76 -9.49 -8.67
CA ALA A 32 1.20 -8.12 -8.45
C ALA A 32 0.47 -7.48 -7.24
N VAL A 33 -0.83 -7.73 -7.12
CA VAL A 33 -1.64 -7.28 -5.98
C VAL A 33 -1.14 -7.91 -4.67
N GLU A 34 -0.89 -9.21 -4.66
CA GLU A 34 -0.39 -9.92 -3.47
C GLU A 34 0.99 -9.41 -3.04
N LYS A 35 1.90 -9.18 -3.99
CA LYS A 35 3.21 -8.56 -3.72
C LYS A 35 3.07 -7.15 -3.11
N THR A 36 2.14 -6.36 -3.63
CA THR A 36 1.88 -5.01 -3.10
C THR A 36 1.35 -5.07 -1.67
N VAL A 37 0.41 -5.98 -1.38
CA VAL A 37 -0.11 -6.19 -0.02
C VAL A 37 1.00 -6.65 0.92
N ALA A 38 1.83 -7.60 0.49
CA ALA A 38 2.98 -8.07 1.27
C ALA A 38 3.97 -6.94 1.58
N SER A 39 4.28 -6.08 0.60
CA SER A 39 5.13 -4.90 0.79
C SER A 39 4.54 -3.91 1.79
N GLN A 40 3.23 -3.64 1.76
CA GLN A 40 2.58 -2.77 2.75
C GLN A 40 2.59 -3.37 4.16
N ARG A 41 2.43 -4.68 4.30
CA ARG A 41 2.56 -5.39 5.59
C ARG A 41 3.98 -5.32 6.15
N GLN A 42 4.97 -5.50 5.29
CA GLN A 42 6.37 -5.37 5.68
C GLN A 42 6.65 -3.94 6.16
N ARG A 43 6.22 -2.93 5.40
CA ARG A 43 6.37 -1.53 5.79
C ARG A 43 5.70 -1.24 7.13
N TYR A 44 4.51 -1.80 7.38
CA TYR A 44 3.86 -1.67 8.69
C TYR A 44 4.72 -2.24 9.82
N ALA A 45 5.28 -3.43 9.63
CA ALA A 45 6.14 -4.07 10.64
C ALA A 45 7.43 -3.28 10.91
N GLU A 46 8.05 -2.72 9.88
CA GLU A 46 9.23 -1.85 10.01
C GLU A 46 8.91 -0.56 10.79
N LEU A 47 7.78 0.08 10.47
CA LEU A 47 7.33 1.27 11.19
C LEU A 47 6.94 0.97 12.64
N ASP A 48 6.36 -0.19 12.92
CA ASP A 48 6.02 -0.61 14.29
C ASP A 48 7.27 -0.87 15.14
N ALA A 49 8.30 -1.47 14.54
CA ALA A 49 9.60 -1.64 15.19
C ALA A 49 10.25 -0.29 15.51
N GLN A 50 10.28 0.65 14.55
CA GLN A 50 10.80 2.01 14.76
C GLN A 50 10.02 2.75 15.85
N ARG A 51 8.68 2.65 15.84
CA ARG A 51 7.84 3.25 16.88
C ARG A 51 8.13 2.67 18.26
N THR A 52 8.38 1.38 18.35
CA THR A 52 8.68 0.70 19.61
C THR A 52 10.03 1.16 20.17
N GLU A 53 11.06 1.27 19.33
CA GLU A 53 12.36 1.82 19.73
C GLU A 53 12.25 3.29 20.15
N ALA A 54 11.53 4.11 19.40
CA ALA A 54 11.30 5.51 19.75
C ALA A 54 10.57 5.67 21.10
N LYS A 55 9.58 4.83 21.40
CA LYS A 55 8.92 4.82 22.72
C LYS A 55 9.87 4.45 23.86
N LYS A 56 10.75 3.49 23.62
CA LYS A 56 11.76 3.08 24.59
C LYS A 56 12.79 4.19 24.85
N ALA A 57 13.26 4.84 23.77
CA ALA A 57 14.17 5.97 23.88
C ALA A 57 13.52 7.15 24.62
N LEU A 58 12.25 7.46 24.29
CA LEU A 58 11.47 8.51 24.96
C LEU A 58 11.40 8.28 26.47
N ALA A 59 11.04 7.06 26.90
CA ALA A 59 11.01 6.71 28.31
C ALA A 59 12.40 6.91 28.98
N GLY A 60 13.49 6.59 28.27
CA GLY A 60 14.84 6.83 28.75
C GLY A 60 15.18 8.33 28.95
N TYR A 61 14.70 9.19 28.05
CA TYR A 61 14.87 10.65 28.19
C TYR A 61 14.01 11.20 29.34
N GLU A 62 12.79 10.75 29.52
CA GLU A 62 11.91 11.13 30.64
C GLU A 62 12.55 10.74 32.00
N ASP A 63 13.17 9.59 32.08
CA ASP A 63 13.93 9.18 33.28
C ASP A 63 15.17 10.07 33.51
N GLN A 64 15.85 10.47 32.44
CA GLN A 64 16.99 11.40 32.55
C GLN A 64 16.55 12.80 33.01
N GLU A 65 15.45 13.34 32.51
CA GLU A 65 14.85 14.62 32.95
C GLU A 65 14.53 14.55 34.46
N LYS A 66 13.89 13.48 34.89
CA LYS A 66 13.57 13.25 36.30
C LYS A 66 14.82 13.19 37.18
N THR A 67 15.80 12.41 36.75
CA THR A 67 17.08 12.28 37.47
C THR A 67 17.80 13.63 37.57
N LEU A 68 17.84 14.40 36.48
CA LEU A 68 18.46 15.74 36.46
C LEU A 68 17.76 16.69 37.43
N LYS A 69 16.43 16.65 37.48
CA LYS A 69 15.62 17.46 38.39
C LYS A 69 15.91 17.12 39.87
N GLU A 70 16.00 15.83 40.20
CA GLU A 70 16.35 15.36 41.54
C GLU A 70 17.77 15.78 41.95
N GLN A 71 18.75 15.65 41.03
CA GLN A 71 20.12 16.06 41.25
C GLN A 71 20.28 17.58 41.49
N CYS A 72 19.49 18.37 40.79
CA CYS A 72 19.49 19.84 40.94
C CYS A 72 18.61 20.29 42.11
N ASN A 73 17.86 19.38 42.75
CA ASN A 73 16.96 19.67 43.87
C ASN A 73 15.93 20.78 43.54
N VAL A 74 15.36 20.70 42.30
CA VAL A 74 14.39 21.70 41.83
C VAL A 74 12.98 21.27 42.23
N ALA A 75 12.29 22.17 42.97
CA ALA A 75 10.93 21.91 43.39
C ALA A 75 9.92 22.05 42.22
N ASP A 76 8.85 21.26 42.23
CA ASP A 76 7.84 21.25 41.16
C ASP A 76 7.12 22.59 40.97
N ASP A 77 6.95 23.34 42.06
CA ASP A 77 6.28 24.65 42.11
C ASP A 77 7.25 25.82 41.96
N SER A 78 8.54 25.56 41.81
CA SER A 78 9.54 26.61 41.62
C SER A 78 9.29 27.39 40.33
N LYS A 79 9.63 28.69 40.35
CA LYS A 79 9.56 29.53 39.14
C LYS A 79 10.42 28.94 38.00
N GLU A 80 11.61 28.43 38.36
CA GLU A 80 12.53 27.80 37.41
C GLU A 80 11.90 26.64 36.68
N GLN A 81 11.16 25.76 37.38
CA GLN A 81 10.45 24.64 36.76
C GLN A 81 9.24 25.09 35.93
N GLN A 82 8.51 26.11 36.41
CA GLN A 82 7.38 26.65 35.64
C GLN A 82 7.82 27.28 34.32
N ASP A 83 8.92 28.01 34.33
CA ASP A 83 9.53 28.62 33.14
C ASP A 83 10.04 27.52 32.18
N LEU A 84 10.69 26.46 32.71
CA LEU A 84 11.12 25.30 31.92
C LEU A 84 9.95 24.62 31.23
N ASN A 85 8.88 24.32 31.94
CA ASN A 85 7.70 23.66 31.36
C ASN A 85 7.12 24.45 30.18
N LEU A 86 7.15 25.77 30.20
CA LEU A 86 6.72 26.62 29.09
C LEU A 86 7.68 26.55 27.90
N LEU A 87 8.98 26.48 28.15
CA LEU A 87 10.01 26.34 27.13
C LEU A 87 9.91 24.98 26.43
N GLU A 88 9.69 23.91 27.19
CA GLU A 88 9.46 22.55 26.69
C GLU A 88 8.19 22.49 25.82
N LYS A 89 7.08 23.05 26.32
CA LYS A 89 5.84 23.15 25.54
C LYS A 89 6.04 23.91 24.23
N ARG A 90 6.88 24.95 24.19
CA ARG A 90 7.27 25.65 22.97
C ARG A 90 8.06 24.78 22.01
N GLN A 91 8.99 23.96 22.51
CA GLN A 91 9.76 23.03 21.67
C GLN A 91 8.81 22.01 21.01
N GLU A 92 7.93 21.39 21.78
CA GLU A 92 6.93 20.44 21.25
C GLU A 92 6.00 21.08 20.22
N TYR A 93 5.50 22.29 20.49
CA TYR A 93 4.65 23.01 19.55
C TYR A 93 5.38 23.29 18.22
N ARG A 94 6.63 23.75 18.28
CA ARG A 94 7.44 24.02 17.08
C ARG A 94 7.70 22.77 16.24
N ARG A 95 7.75 21.60 16.86
CA ARG A 95 7.93 20.30 16.18
C ARG A 95 6.60 19.63 15.81
N GLY A 96 5.49 20.25 16.16
CA GLY A 96 4.15 19.74 15.79
C GLY A 96 3.72 18.49 16.57
N VAL A 97 4.27 18.27 17.76
CA VAL A 97 3.91 17.15 18.67
C VAL A 97 3.27 17.63 19.97
N GLY A 98 3.24 18.93 20.21
CA GLY A 98 2.64 19.55 21.38
C GLY A 98 1.38 20.35 21.07
N GLU A 99 0.71 20.77 22.13
CA GLU A 99 -0.46 21.64 22.07
C GLU A 99 -0.12 23.05 21.64
N LYS A 100 -1.12 23.75 21.11
CA LYS A 100 -0.98 25.17 20.76
C LYS A 100 -0.77 26.00 22.03
N LEU A 101 0.16 26.94 21.96
CA LEU A 101 0.41 27.91 23.01
C LEU A 101 -0.68 28.97 23.02
N THR A 102 -1.16 29.32 24.21
CA THR A 102 -2.10 30.42 24.43
C THR A 102 -1.40 31.78 24.30
N ARG A 103 -2.19 32.84 24.13
CA ARG A 103 -1.66 34.20 24.05
C ARG A 103 -0.89 34.61 25.29
N ASP A 104 -1.32 34.15 26.47
CA ASP A 104 -0.68 34.50 27.74
C ASP A 104 0.60 33.69 27.96
N GLU A 105 0.65 32.44 27.50
CA GLU A 105 1.87 31.64 27.48
C GLU A 105 2.94 32.29 26.57
N TRP A 106 2.56 32.81 25.41
CA TRP A 106 3.46 33.54 24.53
C TRP A 106 4.02 34.80 25.17
N LYS A 107 3.19 35.55 25.93
CA LYS A 107 3.68 36.72 26.69
C LYS A 107 4.71 36.30 27.73
N LYS A 108 4.44 35.25 28.51
CA LYS A 108 5.36 34.72 29.51
C LYS A 108 6.68 34.26 28.89
N LEU A 109 6.62 33.55 27.77
CA LEU A 109 7.81 33.12 27.02
C LEU A 109 8.67 34.30 26.57
N ASN A 110 8.07 35.40 26.11
CA ASN A 110 8.79 36.62 25.76
C ASN A 110 9.50 37.26 26.95
N GLU A 111 8.97 37.12 28.18
CA GLU A 111 9.65 37.57 29.39
C GLU A 111 10.79 36.63 29.81
N ILE A 112 10.59 35.32 29.68
CA ILE A 112 11.62 34.30 29.93
C ILE A 112 12.81 34.49 28.98
N ASP A 113 12.56 34.75 27.70
CA ASP A 113 13.62 34.93 26.68
C ASP A 113 14.52 36.16 26.94
N LYS A 114 14.10 37.11 27.79
CA LYS A 114 14.91 38.24 28.20
C LYS A 114 15.92 37.92 29.30
N GLN A 115 15.79 36.75 29.94
CA GLN A 115 16.62 36.30 31.04
C GLN A 115 17.55 35.18 30.61
N PRO A 116 18.78 35.07 31.16
CA PRO A 116 19.65 33.95 30.91
C PRO A 116 19.05 32.69 31.54
N LEU A 117 19.06 31.58 30.79
CA LEU A 117 18.67 30.28 31.31
C LEU A 117 19.68 29.79 32.36
N THR A 118 19.16 29.11 33.38
CA THR A 118 19.99 28.42 34.38
C THR A 118 20.67 27.19 33.77
N GLU A 119 21.71 26.67 34.41
CA GLU A 119 22.37 25.43 33.95
C GLU A 119 21.43 24.21 33.98
N TYR A 120 20.54 24.17 34.95
CA TYR A 120 19.47 23.15 34.98
C TYR A 120 18.57 23.26 33.75
N GLN A 121 18.03 24.43 33.47
CA GLN A 121 17.14 24.66 32.32
C GLN A 121 17.80 24.32 30.98
N LYS A 122 19.08 24.69 30.79
CA LYS A 122 19.82 24.36 29.56
C LYS A 122 19.94 22.86 29.36
N ARG A 123 20.38 22.13 30.39
CA ARG A 123 20.51 20.66 30.31
C ARG A 123 19.19 19.97 30.14
N ALA A 124 18.15 20.42 30.85
CA ALA A 124 16.80 19.86 30.70
C ALA A 124 16.28 20.05 29.28
N LEU A 125 16.43 21.23 28.67
CA LEU A 125 16.03 21.51 27.31
C LEU A 125 16.80 20.70 26.26
N GLU A 126 18.07 20.36 26.50
CA GLU A 126 18.86 19.48 25.64
C GLU A 126 18.30 18.05 25.66
N ILE A 127 17.99 17.53 26.85
CA ILE A 127 17.37 16.20 26.99
C ILE A 127 15.98 16.21 26.37
N HIS A 128 15.18 17.23 26.67
CA HIS A 128 13.83 17.37 26.12
C HIS A 128 13.83 17.49 24.60
N ALA A 129 14.80 18.15 24.00
CA ALA A 129 14.93 18.21 22.54
C ALA A 129 15.08 16.80 21.92
N GLN A 130 15.83 15.90 22.56
CA GLN A 130 15.92 14.50 22.12
C GLN A 130 14.58 13.75 22.32
N ALA A 131 13.92 13.94 23.45
CA ALA A 131 12.61 13.41 23.72
C ALA A 131 11.56 13.87 22.68
N VAL A 132 11.61 15.12 22.26
CA VAL A 132 10.73 15.68 21.22
C VAL A 132 10.99 15.03 19.86
N GLU A 133 12.22 14.72 19.47
CA GLU A 133 12.52 13.99 18.23
C GLU A 133 11.90 12.59 18.25
N GLU A 134 11.94 11.90 19.39
CA GLU A 134 11.27 10.60 19.53
C GLU A 134 9.74 10.74 19.46
N LYS A 135 9.15 11.79 20.03
CA LYS A 135 7.71 12.09 19.86
C LYS A 135 7.35 12.32 18.40
N VAL A 136 8.20 13.01 17.62
CA VAL A 136 8.03 13.18 16.16
C VAL A 136 8.08 11.83 15.46
N THR A 137 9.05 11.00 15.79
CA THR A 137 9.18 9.65 15.22
C THR A 137 7.96 8.79 15.50
N ILE A 138 7.44 8.81 16.74
CA ILE A 138 6.22 8.09 17.14
C ILE A 138 5.00 8.57 16.33
N ARG A 139 4.84 9.88 16.16
CA ARG A 139 3.75 10.46 15.35
C ARG A 139 3.84 10.02 13.89
N ASP A 140 5.01 10.16 13.28
CA ASP A 140 5.22 9.92 11.87
C ASP A 140 5.10 8.42 11.52
N THR A 141 5.67 7.55 12.36
CA THR A 141 5.51 6.11 12.24
C THR A 141 4.05 5.68 12.40
N THR A 142 3.32 6.26 13.36
CA THR A 142 1.89 5.98 13.56
C THR A 142 1.07 6.38 12.33
N SER A 143 1.33 7.56 11.76
CA SER A 143 0.68 8.02 10.53
C SER A 143 1.01 7.11 9.33
N GLY A 144 2.27 6.70 9.21
CA GLY A 144 2.72 5.75 8.17
C GLY A 144 2.05 4.38 8.29
N MET A 145 1.89 3.87 9.50
CA MET A 145 1.18 2.60 9.77
C MET A 145 -0.29 2.70 9.38
N GLN A 146 -0.96 3.79 9.72
CA GLN A 146 -2.35 4.04 9.32
C GLN A 146 -2.49 4.11 7.79
N ALA A 147 -1.56 4.77 7.11
CA ALA A 147 -1.52 4.83 5.66
C ALA A 147 -1.31 3.44 5.03
N ALA A 148 -0.41 2.61 5.57
CA ALA A 148 -0.18 1.25 5.09
C ALA A 148 -1.44 0.38 5.22
N VAL A 149 -2.14 0.45 6.36
CA VAL A 149 -3.43 -0.24 6.57
C VAL A 149 -4.51 0.26 5.59
N GLY A 150 -4.60 1.57 5.39
CA GLY A 150 -5.53 2.18 4.45
C GLY A 150 -5.28 1.73 3.00
N ASN A 151 -4.02 1.63 2.59
CA ASN A 151 -3.64 1.13 1.28
C ASN A 151 -4.04 -0.33 1.08
N VAL A 152 -3.77 -1.20 2.06
CA VAL A 152 -4.19 -2.62 2.00
C VAL A 152 -5.70 -2.73 1.87
N LYS A 153 -6.48 -1.99 2.68
CA LYS A 153 -7.94 -2.00 2.60
C LYS A 153 -8.43 -1.59 1.21
N ARG A 154 -7.87 -0.52 0.63
CA ARG A 154 -8.25 -0.05 -0.71
C ARG A 154 -7.97 -1.10 -1.78
N ILE A 155 -6.76 -1.70 -1.77
CA ILE A 155 -6.37 -2.74 -2.72
C ILE A 155 -7.31 -3.95 -2.63
N MET A 156 -7.65 -4.39 -1.41
CA MET A 156 -8.55 -5.53 -1.21
C MET A 156 -9.97 -5.23 -1.70
N ILE A 157 -10.49 -4.02 -1.49
CA ILE A 157 -11.79 -3.59 -2.01
C ILE A 157 -11.80 -3.60 -3.53
N GLU A 158 -10.75 -3.10 -4.18
CA GLU A 158 -10.61 -3.11 -5.64
C GLU A 158 -10.53 -4.54 -6.18
N LYS A 159 -9.75 -5.42 -5.54
CA LYS A 159 -9.68 -6.83 -5.90
C LYS A 159 -11.06 -7.51 -5.84
N LEU A 160 -11.87 -7.21 -4.82
CA LEU A 160 -13.23 -7.75 -4.69
C LEU A 160 -14.18 -7.25 -5.79
N LYS A 161 -13.98 -6.04 -6.31
CA LYS A 161 -14.83 -5.47 -7.37
C LYS A 161 -14.54 -6.04 -8.75
N THR A 162 -13.31 -6.43 -9.02
CA THR A 162 -12.87 -6.81 -10.38
C THR A 162 -13.10 -8.27 -10.74
N HIS A 163 -13.37 -9.17 -9.78
CA HIS A 163 -13.51 -10.62 -10.00
C HIS A 163 -12.50 -11.22 -11.00
N GLY A 164 -11.33 -10.61 -11.14
CA GLY A 164 -10.38 -10.71 -12.24
C GLY A 164 -10.14 -12.11 -12.79
N MET A 165 -9.90 -13.11 -11.92
CA MET A 165 -9.65 -14.48 -12.36
C MET A 165 -10.93 -15.18 -12.84
N VAL A 166 -12.10 -14.93 -12.21
CA VAL A 166 -13.39 -15.51 -12.60
C VAL A 166 -13.81 -14.96 -13.96
N ASP A 167 -13.69 -13.65 -14.16
CA ASP A 167 -14.03 -13.00 -15.41
C ASP A 167 -13.10 -13.45 -16.55
N ALA A 168 -11.79 -13.59 -16.27
CA ALA A 168 -10.82 -14.09 -17.23
C ALA A 168 -11.10 -15.52 -17.64
N LYS A 169 -11.49 -16.38 -16.70
CA LYS A 169 -11.88 -17.76 -16.97
C LYS A 169 -13.14 -17.82 -17.84
N ASN A 170 -14.19 -17.09 -17.48
CA ASN A 170 -15.43 -17.02 -18.26
C ASN A 170 -15.17 -16.50 -19.68
N ALA A 171 -14.36 -15.47 -19.85
CA ALA A 171 -13.98 -14.95 -21.15
C ALA A 171 -13.16 -15.95 -21.97
N ALA A 172 -12.27 -16.71 -21.33
CA ALA A 172 -11.51 -17.78 -21.99
C ALA A 172 -12.43 -18.91 -22.48
N ASP A 173 -13.41 -19.33 -21.68
CA ASP A 173 -14.41 -20.34 -22.05
C ASP A 173 -15.22 -19.86 -23.25
N VAL A 174 -15.69 -18.60 -23.29
CA VAL A 174 -16.41 -18.02 -24.43
C VAL A 174 -15.57 -18.03 -25.71
N ILE A 175 -14.27 -17.74 -25.64
CA ILE A 175 -13.36 -17.79 -26.80
C ILE A 175 -13.22 -19.22 -27.32
N MET A 176 -13.11 -20.20 -26.43
CA MET A 176 -12.97 -21.59 -26.80
C MET A 176 -14.27 -22.15 -27.44
N ASP A 177 -15.42 -21.78 -26.88
CA ASP A 177 -16.72 -22.15 -27.41
C ASP A 177 -16.95 -21.56 -28.80
N ALA A 178 -16.68 -20.28 -29.01
CA ALA A 178 -16.76 -19.63 -30.30
C ALA A 178 -15.82 -20.29 -31.36
N ALA A 179 -14.61 -20.68 -30.94
CA ALA A 179 -13.69 -21.39 -31.84
C ALA A 179 -14.17 -22.80 -32.20
N ASN A 180 -14.84 -23.48 -31.29
CA ASN A 180 -15.45 -24.79 -31.57
C ASN A 180 -16.64 -24.66 -32.56
N ASP A 181 -17.49 -23.65 -32.40
CA ASP A 181 -18.59 -23.34 -33.30
C ASP A 181 -18.07 -22.98 -34.71
N ASP A 182 -17.02 -22.19 -34.82
CA ASP A 182 -16.37 -21.88 -36.09
C ASP A 182 -15.81 -23.16 -36.77
N VAL A 183 -15.20 -24.05 -36.00
CA VAL A 183 -14.68 -25.34 -36.51
C VAL A 183 -15.79 -26.24 -37.01
N VAL A 184 -16.90 -26.33 -36.29
CA VAL A 184 -18.09 -27.10 -36.73
C VAL A 184 -18.64 -26.51 -38.03
N SER A 185 -18.73 -25.18 -38.14
CA SER A 185 -19.20 -24.49 -39.34
C SER A 185 -18.29 -24.77 -40.55
N MET A 186 -16.96 -24.74 -40.36
CA MET A 186 -16.00 -25.08 -41.41
C MET A 186 -16.13 -26.54 -41.88
N LEU A 187 -16.33 -27.50 -40.97
CA LEU A 187 -16.52 -28.91 -41.30
C LEU A 187 -17.82 -29.13 -42.05
N VAL A 188 -18.89 -28.48 -41.66
CA VAL A 188 -20.19 -28.57 -42.35
C VAL A 188 -20.09 -28.00 -43.77
N SER A 189 -19.39 -26.86 -43.95
CA SER A 189 -19.15 -26.30 -45.29
C SER A 189 -18.33 -27.22 -46.17
N ASP A 190 -17.24 -27.78 -45.63
CA ASP A 190 -16.35 -28.71 -46.38
C ASP A 190 -17.09 -29.98 -46.83
N VAL A 191 -17.96 -30.54 -45.97
CA VAL A 191 -18.82 -31.66 -46.30
C VAL A 191 -19.85 -31.31 -47.38
N LYS A 192 -20.45 -30.11 -47.28
CA LYS A 192 -21.43 -29.64 -48.28
C LYS A 192 -20.79 -29.43 -49.65
N ASP A 193 -19.64 -28.76 -49.68
CA ASP A 193 -18.89 -28.53 -50.91
C ASP A 193 -18.49 -29.85 -51.58
N GLY A 194 -18.03 -30.84 -50.79
CA GLY A 194 -17.73 -32.18 -51.29
C GLY A 194 -18.94 -33.00 -51.78
N ILE A 195 -20.14 -32.75 -51.26
CA ILE A 195 -21.38 -33.34 -51.77
C ILE A 195 -21.77 -32.66 -53.10
N ASP A 196 -21.67 -31.35 -53.18
CA ASP A 196 -22.02 -30.58 -54.36
C ASP A 196 -21.10 -30.97 -55.55
N GLU A 197 -19.76 -31.10 -55.30
CA GLU A 197 -18.81 -31.62 -56.32
C GLU A 197 -19.19 -33.00 -56.82
N LYS A 198 -19.47 -33.94 -55.94
CA LYS A 198 -19.91 -35.33 -56.36
C LYS A 198 -21.21 -35.32 -57.08
N MET A 199 -22.14 -34.45 -56.78
CA MET A 199 -23.41 -34.33 -57.55
C MET A 199 -23.17 -33.71 -58.90
N GLU A 200 -22.22 -32.81 -59.09
CA GLU A 200 -21.86 -32.28 -60.42
C GLU A 200 -21.13 -33.34 -61.26
N GLU A 201 -20.15 -34.06 -60.70
CA GLU A 201 -19.50 -35.20 -61.37
C GLU A 201 -20.49 -36.23 -61.82
N ALA A 202 -21.46 -36.66 -60.96
CA ALA A 202 -22.47 -37.58 -61.31
C ALA A 202 -23.46 -37.14 -62.43
N LYS A 203 -23.67 -35.81 -62.57
CA LYS A 203 -24.46 -35.20 -63.64
C LYS A 203 -23.67 -35.12 -64.93
N GLU A 204 -22.38 -34.98 -64.93
CA GLU A 204 -21.50 -34.97 -66.08
C GLU A 204 -21.38 -36.44 -66.66
N ASP A 205 -21.19 -37.42 -65.76
CA ASP A 205 -21.11 -38.82 -66.14
C ASP A 205 -22.45 -39.39 -66.71
N ALA A 206 -23.57 -38.73 -66.45
CA ALA A 206 -24.90 -39.10 -66.94
C ALA A 206 -25.29 -38.46 -68.28
N LYS A 207 -24.43 -37.63 -68.89
CA LYS A 207 -24.62 -37.02 -70.22
C LYS A 207 -23.86 -37.77 -71.30
#